data_0ff4b538d817f59cdead26da73beab35
#
_entry.id   0ff4b538d817f59cdead26da73beab35
#
_cell.length_a   1.000
_cell.length_b   1.000
_cell.length_c   1.000
_cell.angle_alpha   90.00
_cell.angle_beta   90.00
_cell.angle_gamma   90.00
#
_symmetry.space_group_name_H-M   'P 1'
#
loop_
_entity.id
_entity.type
_entity.pdbx_description
1 polymer ?
#
loop_
_entity_poly.entity_id
_entity_poly.type
_entity_poly.pdbx_seq_one_letter_code
_entity_poly.pdbx_strand_id
1 'polypeptide(L)'
;MERKNYHAVVELAKEPHQQEAAIAYLEEHLGRFLRPREHVLICFQKHERGSLSWLMEQAVLRCGGIPFVWGEDMRWKALLRLAFVSKSTTIIGAPLLVLGLIKLQRAYDTPLYVRKVITAGYPSMQWMIDGIVAGFDCEMGGCYSLGATGVVAGFACGHSWGVHLREAYYGVEIVDKEGKPVPDGEMGEIVLYPKSHPELRVATGEDARLVLEPCECGSKAPRLMDFTPGRTEDDKRIMALGEELQRWTSILDCVLRKSEYGLEIEMVVFKGEKLPKLPHAAKMIIRNFDPETEKPMPYDPAEGIPQRNVKILGH
;
A
#
# COMPACT_ATOMS: atom_id res chain seq x y z
N MET A 1 -12.10 0.15 -21.73
CA MET A 1 -10.73 -0.17 -22.19
C MET A 1 -9.78 -0.42 -21.00
N GLU A 2 -9.80 0.40 -19.99
CA GLU A 2 -8.88 0.33 -18.83
C GLU A 2 -8.93 -0.96 -18.00
N ARG A 3 -10.11 -1.46 -17.65
CA ARG A 3 -10.22 -2.74 -16.92
C ARG A 3 -9.62 -3.93 -17.68
N LYS A 4 -9.77 -3.97 -19.00
CA LYS A 4 -9.21 -5.05 -19.83
C LYS A 4 -7.69 -5.03 -19.82
N ASN A 5 -7.07 -3.85 -19.93
CA ASN A 5 -5.63 -3.71 -19.88
C ASN A 5 -5.09 -4.05 -18.48
N TYR A 6 -5.76 -3.60 -17.41
CA TYR A 6 -5.42 -3.96 -16.03
C TYR A 6 -5.34 -5.48 -15.86
N HIS A 7 -6.39 -6.21 -16.25
CA HIS A 7 -6.40 -7.67 -16.15
C HIS A 7 -5.31 -8.32 -16.99
N ALA A 8 -5.07 -7.83 -18.22
CA ALA A 8 -4.02 -8.35 -19.08
C ALA A 8 -2.61 -8.17 -18.47
N VAL A 9 -2.32 -7.00 -17.88
CA VAL A 9 -1.04 -6.73 -17.23
C VAL A 9 -0.86 -7.60 -15.98
N VAL A 10 -1.92 -7.81 -15.21
CA VAL A 10 -1.89 -8.71 -14.04
C VAL A 10 -1.67 -10.16 -14.45
N GLU A 11 -2.30 -10.63 -15.53
CA GLU A 11 -2.10 -11.99 -16.03
C GLU A 11 -0.68 -12.18 -16.58
N LEU A 12 -0.12 -11.21 -17.32
CA LEU A 12 1.28 -11.24 -17.74
C LEU A 12 2.25 -11.38 -16.54
N ALA A 13 2.00 -10.66 -15.45
CA ALA A 13 2.82 -10.73 -14.25
C ALA A 13 2.78 -12.11 -13.55
N LYS A 14 1.78 -12.96 -13.86
CA LYS A 14 1.67 -14.33 -13.33
C LYS A 14 2.49 -15.34 -14.14
N GLU A 15 3.04 -14.97 -15.29
CA GLU A 15 3.90 -15.86 -16.06
C GLU A 15 5.17 -16.23 -15.25
N PRO A 16 5.62 -17.50 -15.30
CA PRO A 16 6.70 -17.98 -14.44
C PRO A 16 7.99 -17.15 -14.54
N HIS A 17 8.37 -16.71 -15.74
CA HIS A 17 9.56 -15.89 -15.94
C HIS A 17 9.41 -14.46 -15.40
N GLN A 18 8.19 -13.90 -15.41
CA GLN A 18 7.90 -12.59 -14.83
C GLN A 18 7.90 -12.65 -13.29
N GLN A 19 7.34 -13.71 -12.71
CA GLN A 19 7.41 -13.97 -11.28
C GLN A 19 8.85 -14.11 -10.81
N GLU A 20 9.65 -14.92 -11.48
CA GLU A 20 11.06 -15.11 -11.18
C GLU A 20 11.84 -13.79 -11.23
N ALA A 21 11.62 -13.00 -12.27
CA ALA A 21 12.24 -11.70 -12.40
C ALA A 21 11.75 -10.69 -11.35
N ALA A 22 10.50 -10.77 -10.90
CA ALA A 22 9.97 -9.94 -9.81
C ALA A 22 10.59 -10.34 -8.45
N ILE A 23 10.73 -11.66 -8.19
CA ILE A 23 11.37 -12.17 -6.98
C ILE A 23 12.83 -11.75 -6.93
N ALA A 24 13.59 -11.89 -8.03
CA ALA A 24 15.00 -11.48 -8.08
C ALA A 24 15.18 -9.97 -7.84
N TYR A 25 14.28 -9.14 -8.40
CA TYR A 25 14.27 -7.71 -8.14
C TYR A 25 13.99 -7.39 -6.67
N LEU A 26 12.99 -8.05 -6.08
CA LEU A 26 12.66 -7.87 -4.66
C LEU A 26 13.80 -8.38 -3.75
N GLU A 27 14.42 -9.51 -4.07
CA GLU A 27 15.59 -10.06 -3.36
C GLU A 27 16.73 -9.04 -3.32
N GLU A 28 17.10 -8.44 -4.45
CA GLU A 28 18.13 -7.41 -4.52
C GLU A 28 17.84 -6.23 -3.59
N HIS A 29 16.59 -5.74 -3.60
CA HIS A 29 16.23 -4.56 -2.83
C HIS A 29 15.99 -4.88 -1.36
N LEU A 30 15.32 -5.98 -1.03
CA LEU A 30 15.11 -6.43 0.34
C LEU A 30 16.42 -6.82 1.03
N GLY A 31 17.39 -7.34 0.28
CA GLY A 31 18.72 -7.67 0.81
C GLY A 31 19.49 -6.48 1.41
N ARG A 32 19.10 -5.25 1.09
CA ARG A 32 19.64 -4.02 1.71
C ARG A 32 19.04 -3.75 3.09
N PHE A 33 17.83 -4.24 3.34
CA PHE A 33 17.08 -4.06 4.58
C PHE A 33 17.19 -5.27 5.51
N LEU A 34 17.16 -6.49 4.95
CA LEU A 34 17.06 -7.71 5.73
C LEU A 34 18.43 -8.29 6.09
N ARG A 35 18.48 -8.91 7.27
CA ARG A 35 19.61 -9.72 7.70
C ARG A 35 19.23 -11.21 7.64
N PRO A 36 20.19 -12.13 7.44
CA PRO A 36 19.92 -13.56 7.52
C PRO A 36 19.27 -13.93 8.85
N ARG A 37 18.25 -14.82 8.80
CA ARG A 37 17.44 -15.28 9.92
C ARG A 37 16.57 -14.20 10.59
N GLU A 38 16.41 -13.05 9.98
CA GLU A 38 15.49 -12.02 10.47
C GLU A 38 14.04 -12.49 10.31
N HIS A 39 13.22 -12.32 11.33
CA HIS A 39 11.80 -12.63 11.31
C HIS A 39 11.04 -11.50 10.65
N VAL A 40 10.31 -11.83 9.59
CA VAL A 40 9.59 -10.86 8.75
C VAL A 40 8.10 -11.18 8.73
N LEU A 41 7.28 -10.30 9.26
CA LEU A 41 5.83 -10.38 9.11
C LEU A 41 5.42 -9.84 7.74
N ILE A 42 4.69 -10.65 6.98
CA ILE A 42 4.12 -10.24 5.68
C ILE A 42 2.60 -10.12 5.86
N CYS A 43 2.08 -8.89 5.75
CA CYS A 43 0.67 -8.61 6.02
C CYS A 43 -0.03 -7.91 4.84
N PHE A 44 -0.69 -8.73 4.03
CA PHE A 44 -1.59 -8.31 2.94
C PHE A 44 -2.89 -9.09 3.03
N GLN A 45 -3.97 -8.51 2.49
CA GLN A 45 -5.31 -9.13 2.50
C GLN A 45 -5.45 -10.33 1.55
N LYS A 46 -4.41 -10.64 0.75
CA LYS A 46 -4.42 -11.75 -0.21
C LYS A 46 -3.06 -12.42 -0.23
N HIS A 47 -3.06 -13.73 -0.11
CA HIS A 47 -1.86 -14.55 -0.25
C HIS A 47 -2.16 -15.74 -1.15
N GLU A 48 -1.79 -15.64 -2.41
CA GLU A 48 -1.88 -16.69 -3.42
C GLU A 48 -0.67 -16.61 -4.33
N ARG A 49 -0.35 -17.70 -5.01
CA ARG A 49 0.78 -17.73 -5.94
C ARG A 49 0.68 -16.60 -6.97
N GLY A 50 1.76 -15.83 -7.12
CA GLY A 50 1.84 -14.69 -8.02
C GLY A 50 1.26 -13.39 -7.46
N SER A 51 0.68 -13.39 -6.25
CA SER A 51 0.34 -12.16 -5.54
C SER A 51 1.58 -11.46 -4.99
N LEU A 52 1.46 -10.17 -4.68
CA LEU A 52 2.54 -9.41 -4.04
C LEU A 52 3.02 -10.06 -2.74
N SER A 53 2.09 -10.54 -1.91
CA SER A 53 2.40 -11.24 -0.66
C SER A 53 3.26 -12.48 -0.89
N TRP A 54 2.90 -13.29 -1.89
CA TRP A 54 3.66 -14.48 -2.24
C TRP A 54 5.05 -14.14 -2.80
N LEU A 55 5.15 -13.13 -3.67
CA LEU A 55 6.45 -12.68 -4.21
C LEU A 55 7.37 -12.16 -3.09
N MET A 56 6.81 -11.39 -2.13
CA MET A 56 7.57 -10.93 -0.96
C MET A 56 8.04 -12.09 -0.09
N GLU A 57 7.21 -13.10 0.15
CA GLU A 57 7.61 -14.30 0.87
C GLU A 57 8.79 -15.01 0.20
N GLN A 58 8.71 -15.25 -1.13
CA GLN A 58 9.80 -15.88 -1.87
C GLN A 58 11.09 -15.05 -1.81
N ALA A 59 11.00 -13.74 -1.93
CA ALA A 59 12.16 -12.86 -1.85
C ALA A 59 12.77 -12.83 -0.44
N VAL A 60 11.96 -12.80 0.62
CA VAL A 60 12.44 -12.90 2.01
C VAL A 60 13.19 -14.21 2.26
N LEU A 61 12.65 -15.34 1.75
CA LEU A 61 13.33 -16.64 1.86
C LEU A 61 14.69 -16.61 1.15
N ARG A 62 14.79 -16.02 -0.04
CA ARG A 62 16.06 -15.89 -0.78
C ARG A 62 17.08 -14.98 -0.06
N CYS A 63 16.62 -13.95 0.61
CA CYS A 63 17.46 -13.14 1.49
C CYS A 63 17.93 -13.88 2.76
N GLY A 64 17.49 -15.13 2.96
CA GLY A 64 17.77 -15.91 4.18
C GLY A 64 16.95 -15.48 5.39
N GLY A 65 15.90 -14.68 5.22
CA GLY A 65 14.94 -14.30 6.25
C GLY A 65 13.93 -15.41 6.55
N ILE A 66 13.17 -15.24 7.62
CA ILE A 66 12.11 -16.17 8.06
C ILE A 66 10.77 -15.47 7.95
N PRO A 67 9.98 -15.72 6.89
CA PRO A 67 8.69 -15.08 6.69
C PRO A 67 7.61 -15.68 7.59
N PHE A 68 6.75 -14.81 8.10
CA PHE A 68 5.49 -15.13 8.78
C PHE A 68 4.38 -14.45 8.02
N VAL A 69 3.58 -15.23 7.30
CA VAL A 69 2.55 -14.69 6.40
C VAL A 69 1.20 -14.67 7.11
N TRP A 70 0.56 -13.49 7.11
CA TRP A 70 -0.82 -13.35 7.54
C TRP A 70 -1.74 -13.61 6.33
N GLY A 71 -2.31 -14.79 6.25
CA GLY A 71 -2.99 -15.23 5.04
C GLY A 71 -4.32 -15.93 5.23
N GLU A 72 -4.42 -16.89 6.15
CA GLU A 72 -5.63 -17.71 6.29
C GLU A 72 -6.67 -17.06 7.20
N ASP A 73 -6.26 -16.63 8.38
CA ASP A 73 -7.13 -15.95 9.33
C ASP A 73 -6.96 -14.43 9.19
N MET A 74 -7.81 -13.82 8.37
CA MET A 74 -7.75 -12.39 8.04
C MET A 74 -8.26 -11.47 9.14
N ARG A 75 -8.49 -11.94 10.37
CA ARG A 75 -8.94 -11.10 11.48
C ARG A 75 -7.81 -10.25 12.04
N TRP A 76 -8.16 -9.07 12.48
CA TRP A 76 -7.22 -8.13 13.13
C TRP A 76 -6.50 -8.74 14.33
N LYS A 77 -7.24 -9.52 15.17
CA LYS A 77 -6.67 -10.21 16.32
C LYS A 77 -5.63 -11.26 15.91
N ALA A 78 -5.87 -11.97 14.81
CA ALA A 78 -4.91 -12.95 14.28
C ALA A 78 -3.63 -12.27 13.79
N LEU A 79 -3.75 -11.09 13.14
CA LEU A 79 -2.59 -10.30 12.73
C LEU A 79 -1.75 -9.85 13.94
N LEU A 80 -2.38 -9.29 14.97
CA LEU A 80 -1.69 -8.89 16.20
C LEU A 80 -1.01 -10.08 16.87
N ARG A 81 -1.72 -11.21 16.99
CA ARG A 81 -1.17 -12.44 17.58
C ARG A 81 0.03 -12.95 16.77
N LEU A 82 -0.07 -12.98 15.45
CA LEU A 82 1.03 -13.45 14.59
C LEU A 82 2.25 -12.55 14.75
N ALA A 83 2.07 -11.22 14.73
CA ALA A 83 3.14 -10.25 14.93
C ALA A 83 3.85 -10.47 16.29
N PHE A 84 3.08 -10.71 17.34
CA PHE A 84 3.61 -10.91 18.69
C PHE A 84 4.35 -12.25 18.84
N VAL A 85 3.76 -13.36 18.40
CA VAL A 85 4.35 -14.69 18.60
C VAL A 85 5.55 -14.95 17.69
N SER A 86 5.54 -14.38 16.47
CA SER A 86 6.65 -14.47 15.53
C SER A 86 7.87 -13.65 15.98
N LYS A 87 7.68 -12.71 16.89
CA LYS A 87 8.72 -11.74 17.28
C LYS A 87 9.36 -11.06 16.06
N SER A 88 8.53 -10.75 15.06
CA SER A 88 9.01 -10.13 13.83
C SER A 88 9.58 -8.74 14.09
N THR A 89 10.77 -8.49 13.60
CA THR A 89 11.46 -7.21 13.70
C THR A 89 11.30 -6.38 12.43
N THR A 90 10.83 -7.00 11.36
CA THR A 90 10.49 -6.35 10.09
C THR A 90 9.05 -6.67 9.71
N ILE A 91 8.32 -5.67 9.22
CA ILE A 91 6.98 -5.82 8.65
C ILE A 91 7.02 -5.42 7.18
N ILE A 92 6.45 -6.25 6.31
CA ILE A 92 6.17 -5.93 4.92
C ILE A 92 4.65 -5.95 4.73
N GLY A 93 4.03 -4.82 4.37
CA GLY A 93 2.58 -4.81 4.27
C GLY A 93 1.97 -3.52 3.75
N ALA A 94 0.64 -3.53 3.61
CA ALA A 94 -0.11 -2.36 3.22
C ALA A 94 -0.10 -1.31 4.33
N PRO A 95 0.12 -0.02 4.02
CA PRO A 95 0.30 1.04 5.02
C PRO A 95 -0.82 1.10 6.07
N LEU A 96 -2.09 1.00 5.65
CA LEU A 96 -3.22 1.06 6.58
C LEU A 96 -3.31 -0.18 7.49
N LEU A 97 -2.86 -1.35 7.03
CA LEU A 97 -2.78 -2.54 7.90
C LEU A 97 -1.70 -2.36 8.97
N VAL A 98 -0.57 -1.76 8.62
CA VAL A 98 0.50 -1.46 9.58
C VAL A 98 0.04 -0.43 10.62
N LEU A 99 -0.65 0.62 10.18
CA LEU A 99 -1.25 1.62 11.10
C LEU A 99 -2.31 0.99 12.02
N GLY A 100 -3.15 0.11 11.49
CA GLY A 100 -4.11 -0.66 12.28
C GLY A 100 -3.42 -1.53 13.35
N LEU A 101 -2.32 -2.19 12.98
CA LEU A 101 -1.52 -3.00 13.92
C LEU A 101 -0.92 -2.14 15.05
N ILE A 102 -0.47 -0.90 14.75
CA ILE A 102 0.01 0.06 15.76
C ILE A 102 -1.13 0.42 16.75
N LYS A 103 -2.34 0.63 16.25
CA LYS A 103 -3.50 0.92 17.11
C LYS A 103 -3.87 -0.28 17.97
N LEU A 104 -3.83 -1.48 17.41
CA LEU A 104 -4.12 -2.71 18.14
C LEU A 104 -3.10 -2.99 19.24
N GLN A 105 -1.80 -2.86 18.99
CA GLN A 105 -0.80 -3.08 20.03
C GLN A 105 -0.99 -2.16 21.23
N ARG A 106 -1.44 -0.91 20.99
CA ARG A 106 -1.77 0.05 22.06
C ARG A 106 -3.05 -0.34 22.82
N ALA A 107 -4.10 -0.69 22.07
CA ALA A 107 -5.40 -1.03 22.65
C ALA A 107 -5.36 -2.32 23.49
N TYR A 108 -4.46 -3.25 23.17
CA TYR A 108 -4.32 -4.55 23.87
C TYR A 108 -3.07 -4.66 24.76
N ASP A 109 -2.36 -3.55 24.95
CA ASP A 109 -1.09 -3.53 25.70
C ASP A 109 -0.15 -4.69 25.29
N THR A 110 -0.01 -4.87 23.97
CA THR A 110 0.77 -5.95 23.37
C THR A 110 1.94 -5.34 22.59
N PRO A 111 3.07 -5.01 23.24
CA PRO A 111 4.18 -4.32 22.58
C PRO A 111 4.83 -5.19 21.51
N LEU A 112 5.03 -4.59 20.33
CA LEU A 112 5.75 -5.18 19.20
C LEU A 112 7.09 -4.47 19.02
N TYR A 113 8.15 -5.23 18.80
CA TYR A 113 9.52 -4.70 18.66
C TYR A 113 9.93 -4.62 17.19
N VAL A 114 9.19 -3.82 16.43
CA VAL A 114 9.44 -3.60 14.99
C VAL A 114 10.53 -2.57 14.80
N ARG A 115 11.52 -2.87 13.98
CA ARG A 115 12.65 -1.98 13.65
C ARG A 115 12.62 -1.49 12.21
N LYS A 116 11.89 -2.20 11.35
CA LYS A 116 11.81 -1.88 9.93
C LYS A 116 10.40 -2.12 9.42
N VAL A 117 9.93 -1.22 8.57
CA VAL A 117 8.66 -1.39 7.87
C VAL A 117 8.87 -1.10 6.40
N ILE A 118 8.46 -2.05 5.55
CA ILE A 118 8.44 -1.90 4.10
C ILE A 118 6.99 -1.87 3.66
N THR A 119 6.52 -0.71 3.25
CA THR A 119 5.15 -0.55 2.79
C THR A 119 5.03 -0.93 1.31
N ALA A 120 3.94 -1.61 0.95
CA ALA A 120 3.66 -2.02 -0.42
C ALA A 120 2.16 -2.18 -0.68
N GLY A 121 1.78 -2.36 -1.94
CA GLY A 121 0.38 -2.55 -2.36
C GLY A 121 -0.29 -1.26 -2.84
N TYR A 122 0.10 -0.13 -2.28
CA TYR A 122 -0.25 1.22 -2.74
C TYR A 122 0.72 2.24 -2.12
N PRO A 123 0.85 3.46 -2.69
CA PRO A 123 1.76 4.48 -2.19
C PRO A 123 1.47 4.87 -0.74
N SER A 124 2.52 5.03 0.03
CA SER A 124 2.43 5.58 1.38
C SER A 124 2.44 7.11 1.31
N MET A 125 1.41 7.73 1.83
CA MET A 125 1.38 9.17 2.01
C MET A 125 2.24 9.58 3.21
N GLN A 126 2.70 10.82 3.23
CA GLN A 126 3.57 11.32 4.30
C GLN A 126 2.99 11.06 5.69
N TRP A 127 1.70 11.34 5.89
CA TRP A 127 1.04 11.11 7.18
C TRP A 127 1.02 9.63 7.62
N MET A 128 0.98 8.69 6.66
CA MET A 128 1.07 7.26 6.97
C MET A 128 2.49 6.90 7.43
N ILE A 129 3.48 7.41 6.74
CA ILE A 129 4.89 7.24 7.09
C ILE A 129 5.16 7.80 8.49
N ASP A 130 4.74 9.04 8.74
CA ASP A 130 4.88 9.70 10.05
C ASP A 130 4.20 8.89 11.16
N GLY A 131 2.99 8.38 10.90
CA GLY A 131 2.24 7.54 11.84
C GLY A 131 2.92 6.20 12.13
N ILE A 132 3.52 5.56 11.10
CA ILE A 132 4.25 4.31 11.25
C ILE A 132 5.55 4.53 12.03
N VAL A 133 6.32 5.55 11.66
CA VAL A 133 7.57 5.91 12.36
C VAL A 133 7.29 6.27 13.81
N ALA A 134 6.29 7.12 14.08
CA ALA A 134 5.91 7.45 15.45
C ALA A 134 5.38 6.25 16.25
N GLY A 135 4.79 5.25 15.57
CA GLY A 135 4.23 4.08 16.21
C GLY A 135 5.25 3.00 16.58
N PHE A 136 6.30 2.84 15.77
CA PHE A 136 7.28 1.76 15.93
C PHE A 136 8.72 2.27 16.15
N ASP A 137 9.03 3.55 15.93
CA ASP A 137 10.41 4.07 15.92
C ASP A 137 11.31 3.25 14.98
N CYS A 138 10.91 3.15 13.71
CA CYS A 138 11.44 2.20 12.75
C CYS A 138 12.02 2.87 11.50
N GLU A 139 12.91 2.13 10.83
CA GLU A 139 13.39 2.43 9.48
C GLU A 139 12.29 2.12 8.45
N MET A 140 12.12 2.97 7.44
CA MET A 140 11.10 2.82 6.41
C MET A 140 11.68 2.44 5.06
N GLY A 141 11.01 1.51 4.39
CA GLY A 141 11.17 1.20 2.97
C GLY A 141 9.83 1.23 2.25
N GLY A 142 9.86 1.15 0.94
CA GLY A 142 8.64 1.14 0.13
C GLY A 142 8.81 0.36 -1.17
N CYS A 143 7.76 -0.35 -1.57
CA CYS A 143 7.67 -1.04 -2.86
C CYS A 143 6.44 -0.54 -3.59
N TYR A 144 6.63 -0.07 -4.82
CA TYR A 144 5.53 0.33 -5.70
C TYR A 144 5.05 -0.86 -6.52
N SER A 145 3.79 -1.16 -6.39
CA SER A 145 3.13 -2.25 -7.10
C SER A 145 1.72 -1.85 -7.52
N LEU A 146 1.20 -2.48 -8.56
CA LEU A 146 -0.18 -2.27 -8.98
C LEU A 146 -1.12 -3.02 -8.02
N GLY A 147 -1.50 -2.36 -6.92
CA GLY A 147 -2.25 -2.98 -5.83
C GLY A 147 -1.49 -4.15 -5.19
N ALA A 148 -2.23 -5.13 -4.68
CA ALA A 148 -1.68 -6.37 -4.12
C ALA A 148 -1.35 -7.43 -5.19
N THR A 149 -1.25 -7.04 -6.46
CA THR A 149 -0.92 -7.94 -7.58
C THR A 149 0.57 -8.26 -7.65
N GLY A 150 0.94 -9.17 -8.55
CA GLY A 150 2.35 -9.47 -8.85
C GLY A 150 3.09 -8.42 -9.69
N VAL A 151 2.45 -7.31 -10.05
CA VAL A 151 3.05 -6.22 -10.82
C VAL A 151 3.88 -5.34 -9.91
N VAL A 152 5.18 -5.64 -9.81
CA VAL A 152 6.14 -4.88 -9.01
C VAL A 152 6.85 -3.89 -9.92
N ALA A 153 6.56 -2.61 -9.77
CA ALA A 153 7.00 -1.55 -10.67
C ALA A 153 8.15 -0.70 -10.12
N GLY A 154 8.46 -0.77 -8.83
CA GLY A 154 9.58 -0.01 -8.27
C GLY A 154 9.83 -0.25 -6.79
N PHE A 155 10.96 0.30 -6.28
CA PHE A 155 11.35 0.21 -4.89
C PHE A 155 12.02 1.50 -4.39
N ALA A 156 11.74 1.91 -3.16
CA ALA A 156 12.35 3.08 -2.53
C ALA A 156 13.77 2.76 -2.03
N CYS A 157 14.71 3.67 -2.24
CA CYS A 157 16.11 3.47 -1.85
C CYS A 157 16.44 3.89 -0.41
N GLY A 158 15.52 4.57 0.27
CA GLY A 158 15.74 5.12 1.62
C GLY A 158 16.51 6.45 1.67
N HIS A 159 17.09 6.93 0.56
CA HIS A 159 17.84 8.20 0.50
C HIS A 159 16.98 9.39 0.10
N SER A 160 15.88 9.15 -0.61
CA SER A 160 14.94 10.19 -1.02
C SER A 160 13.52 9.68 -0.94
N TRP A 161 12.57 10.59 -0.76
CA TRP A 161 11.15 10.30 -0.85
C TRP A 161 10.79 10.02 -2.30
N GLY A 162 10.73 8.76 -2.66
CA GLY A 162 10.38 8.35 -4.01
C GLY A 162 10.73 6.89 -4.28
N VAL A 163 10.21 6.40 -5.38
CA VAL A 163 10.35 5.02 -5.79
C VAL A 163 11.11 4.98 -7.11
N HIS A 164 12.26 4.32 -7.13
CA HIS A 164 12.98 4.01 -8.36
C HIS A 164 12.21 3.01 -9.19
N LEU A 165 11.98 3.32 -10.46
CA LEU A 165 11.26 2.47 -11.37
C LEU A 165 12.07 1.24 -11.76
N ARG A 166 11.39 0.12 -11.90
CA ARG A 166 11.91 -1.12 -12.47
C ARG A 166 11.88 -1.04 -14.00
N GLU A 167 12.71 -0.14 -14.56
CA GLU A 167 12.72 0.23 -15.97
C GLU A 167 12.95 -0.93 -16.94
N ALA A 168 13.61 -2.01 -16.53
CA ALA A 168 13.82 -3.17 -17.39
C ALA A 168 12.50 -3.82 -17.83
N TYR A 169 11.42 -3.64 -17.05
CA TYR A 169 10.15 -4.32 -17.26
C TYR A 169 8.98 -3.40 -17.53
N TYR A 170 8.96 -2.23 -16.89
CA TYR A 170 7.83 -1.31 -16.97
C TYR A 170 8.23 0.04 -17.51
N GLY A 171 7.40 0.60 -18.39
CA GLY A 171 7.39 2.01 -18.75
C GLY A 171 6.33 2.74 -17.93
N VAL A 172 6.60 4.01 -17.66
CA VAL A 172 5.69 4.91 -16.97
C VAL A 172 5.58 6.20 -17.78
N GLU A 173 4.38 6.70 -17.91
CA GLU A 173 4.09 8.04 -18.41
C GLU A 173 3.29 8.78 -17.36
N ILE A 174 3.51 10.09 -17.26
CA ILE A 174 2.69 10.98 -16.46
C ILE A 174 1.79 11.76 -17.41
N VAL A 175 0.48 11.70 -17.20
CA VAL A 175 -0.49 12.29 -18.12
C VAL A 175 -1.43 13.26 -17.43
N ASP A 176 -1.94 14.23 -18.19
CA ASP A 176 -2.97 15.16 -17.76
C ASP A 176 -4.38 14.51 -17.76
N LYS A 177 -5.41 15.31 -17.48
CA LYS A 177 -6.81 14.86 -17.45
C LYS A 177 -7.34 14.41 -18.81
N GLU A 178 -6.73 14.88 -19.88
CA GLU A 178 -7.02 14.52 -21.27
C GLU A 178 -6.24 13.30 -21.74
N GLY A 179 -5.39 12.71 -20.86
CA GLY A 179 -4.55 11.55 -21.15
C GLY A 179 -3.30 11.86 -21.98
N LYS A 180 -2.91 13.14 -22.09
CA LYS A 180 -1.70 13.57 -22.80
C LYS A 180 -0.51 13.63 -21.86
N PRO A 181 0.69 13.22 -22.30
CA PRO A 181 1.89 13.35 -21.48
C PRO A 181 2.13 14.77 -21.01
N VAL A 182 2.49 14.94 -19.75
CA VAL A 182 2.93 16.22 -19.18
C VAL A 182 4.46 16.34 -19.26
N PRO A 183 5.04 17.55 -19.19
CA PRO A 183 6.47 17.75 -19.08
C PRO A 183 7.08 17.03 -17.87
N ASP A 184 8.36 16.62 -17.98
CA ASP A 184 9.10 16.01 -16.88
C ASP A 184 9.08 16.88 -15.62
N GLY A 185 8.82 16.26 -14.47
CA GLY A 185 8.73 16.94 -13.18
C GLY A 185 7.37 17.59 -12.88
N GLU A 186 6.43 17.61 -13.82
CA GLU A 186 5.06 18.03 -13.56
C GLU A 186 4.21 16.90 -12.96
N MET A 187 3.17 17.30 -12.23
CA MET A 187 2.21 16.38 -11.61
C MET A 187 1.19 15.90 -12.63
N GLY A 188 0.91 14.61 -12.62
CA GLY A 188 -0.16 14.01 -13.40
C GLY A 188 -0.39 12.56 -13.03
N GLU A 189 -1.35 11.92 -13.73
CA GLU A 189 -1.68 10.53 -13.49
C GLU A 189 -0.60 9.59 -13.99
N ILE A 190 -0.27 8.60 -13.17
CA ILE A 190 0.64 7.53 -13.54
C ILE A 190 -0.08 6.56 -14.50
N VAL A 191 0.45 6.43 -15.71
CA VAL A 191 0.10 5.36 -16.64
C VAL A 191 1.25 4.38 -16.70
N LEU A 192 0.98 3.15 -16.25
CA LEU A 192 1.95 2.05 -16.22
C LEU A 192 1.70 1.10 -17.39
N TYR A 193 2.76 0.60 -18.02
CA TYR A 193 2.67 -0.44 -19.06
C TYR A 193 3.89 -1.37 -19.05
N PRO A 194 3.72 -2.67 -19.37
CA PRO A 194 4.85 -3.57 -19.60
C PRO A 194 5.62 -3.13 -20.85
N LYS A 195 6.95 -3.04 -20.81
CA LYS A 195 7.75 -2.69 -21.99
C LYS A 195 7.67 -3.73 -23.12
N SER A 196 7.35 -4.98 -22.78
CA SER A 196 7.08 -6.04 -23.77
C SER A 196 5.74 -5.87 -24.50
N HIS A 197 4.79 -5.13 -23.92
CA HIS A 197 3.44 -4.89 -24.42
C HIS A 197 3.02 -3.43 -24.15
N PRO A 198 3.64 -2.47 -24.86
CA PRO A 198 3.41 -1.04 -24.59
C PRO A 198 1.97 -0.56 -24.86
N GLU A 199 1.20 -1.35 -25.61
CA GLU A 199 -0.23 -1.12 -25.87
C GLU A 199 -1.11 -1.38 -24.64
N LEU A 200 -0.63 -2.17 -23.65
CA LEU A 200 -1.35 -2.49 -22.43
C LEU A 200 -1.15 -1.39 -21.36
N ARG A 201 -1.62 -0.21 -21.68
CA ARG A 201 -1.54 0.97 -20.80
C ARG A 201 -2.58 0.89 -19.68
N VAL A 202 -2.14 1.07 -18.45
CA VAL A 202 -2.98 1.05 -17.24
C VAL A 202 -2.87 2.39 -16.53
N ALA A 203 -3.94 3.17 -16.56
CA ALA A 203 -4.08 4.34 -15.71
C ALA A 203 -4.28 3.88 -14.27
N THR A 204 -3.38 4.29 -13.38
CA THR A 204 -3.33 3.76 -12.01
C THR A 204 -4.27 4.48 -11.04
N GLY A 205 -4.79 5.65 -11.43
CA GLY A 205 -5.57 6.53 -10.56
C GLY A 205 -4.73 7.24 -9.50
N GLU A 206 -3.42 7.14 -9.60
CA GLU A 206 -2.46 7.82 -8.74
C GLU A 206 -1.80 8.93 -9.51
N ASP A 207 -1.63 10.08 -8.88
CA ASP A 207 -0.86 11.17 -9.42
C ASP A 207 0.53 11.19 -8.77
N ALA A 208 1.55 11.47 -9.57
CA ALA A 208 2.93 11.63 -9.12
C ALA A 208 3.70 12.52 -10.10
N ARG A 209 4.94 12.82 -9.72
CA ARG A 209 5.94 13.41 -10.63
C ARG A 209 6.94 12.36 -11.05
N LEU A 210 7.32 12.36 -12.31
CA LEU A 210 8.46 11.59 -12.81
C LEU A 210 9.72 12.45 -12.75
N VAL A 211 10.70 12.01 -11.96
CA VAL A 211 11.98 12.70 -11.75
C VAL A 211 13.09 11.89 -12.41
N LEU A 212 13.77 12.49 -13.37
CA LEU A 212 14.84 11.86 -14.17
C LEU A 212 16.25 12.12 -13.63
N GLU A 213 16.43 13.11 -12.75
CA GLU A 213 17.72 13.43 -12.16
C GLU A 213 18.28 12.25 -11.34
N PRO A 214 19.58 12.01 -11.38
CA PRO A 214 20.20 10.95 -10.58
C PRO A 214 19.88 11.10 -9.08
N CYS A 215 19.65 9.97 -8.42
CA CYS A 215 19.42 9.95 -6.99
C CYS A 215 20.72 9.99 -6.20
N GLU A 216 20.70 10.55 -5.00
CA GLU A 216 21.81 10.51 -4.04
C GLU A 216 22.28 9.09 -3.69
N CYS A 217 21.43 8.08 -3.85
CA CYS A 217 21.82 6.68 -3.71
C CYS A 217 22.74 6.16 -4.84
N GLY A 218 23.02 6.98 -5.86
CA GLY A 218 23.81 6.64 -7.03
C GLY A 218 23.04 6.01 -8.19
N SER A 219 21.76 5.68 -8.02
CA SER A 219 20.91 5.16 -9.10
C SER A 219 20.56 6.25 -10.10
N LYS A 220 20.56 5.88 -11.40
CA LYS A 220 20.10 6.73 -12.50
C LYS A 220 18.66 6.39 -12.93
N ALA A 221 18.05 5.36 -12.33
CA ALA A 221 16.67 4.98 -12.66
C ALA A 221 15.70 6.12 -12.32
N PRO A 222 14.75 6.46 -13.20
CA PRO A 222 13.71 7.41 -12.94
C PRO A 222 12.96 7.11 -11.65
N ARG A 223 12.47 8.16 -10.98
CA ARG A 223 11.74 8.04 -9.72
C ARG A 223 10.35 8.63 -9.83
N LEU A 224 9.37 7.93 -9.25
CA LEU A 224 8.07 8.50 -8.95
C LEU A 224 8.12 9.16 -7.58
N MET A 225 7.74 10.44 -7.51
CA MET A 225 7.75 11.24 -6.28
C MET A 225 6.42 11.96 -6.08
N ASP A 226 6.21 12.49 -4.88
CA ASP A 226 5.06 13.32 -4.54
C ASP A 226 3.71 12.66 -4.84
N PHE A 227 3.59 11.37 -4.54
CA PHE A 227 2.35 10.65 -4.73
C PHE A 227 1.18 11.37 -4.07
N THR A 228 0.16 11.68 -4.86
CA THR A 228 -1.10 12.23 -4.37
C THR A 228 -2.27 11.42 -4.90
N PRO A 229 -3.26 11.18 -4.09
CA PRO A 229 -4.49 10.56 -4.54
C PRO A 229 -5.52 11.62 -4.90
N GLY A 230 -6.40 11.25 -5.81
CA GLY A 230 -7.59 12.04 -6.11
C GLY A 230 -7.35 13.21 -7.06
N ARG A 231 -8.20 13.28 -8.09
CA ARG A 231 -8.10 14.24 -9.20
C ARG A 231 -9.02 15.43 -9.08
N THR A 232 -10.12 15.27 -8.33
CA THR A 232 -11.09 16.35 -8.14
C THR A 232 -10.93 16.98 -6.77
N GLU A 233 -11.39 18.21 -6.60
CA GLU A 233 -11.41 18.88 -5.30
C GLU A 233 -12.27 18.13 -4.28
N ASP A 234 -13.33 17.46 -4.73
CA ASP A 234 -14.14 16.60 -3.86
C ASP A 234 -13.35 15.36 -3.40
N ASP A 235 -12.58 14.74 -4.30
CA ASP A 235 -11.73 13.61 -3.92
C ASP A 235 -10.70 14.03 -2.88
N LYS A 236 -10.04 15.16 -3.09
CA LYS A 236 -9.07 15.73 -2.14
C LYS A 236 -9.70 15.99 -0.77
N ARG A 237 -10.93 16.54 -0.72
CA ARG A 237 -11.67 16.78 0.53
C ARG A 237 -12.01 15.48 1.25
N ILE A 238 -12.51 14.48 0.53
CA ILE A 238 -12.84 13.17 1.10
C ILE A 238 -11.58 12.49 1.61
N MET A 239 -10.46 12.63 0.91
CA MET A 239 -9.19 12.07 1.33
C MET A 239 -8.61 12.75 2.55
N ALA A 240 -8.68 14.08 2.63
CA ALA A 240 -8.28 14.82 3.83
C ALA A 240 -9.11 14.39 5.06
N LEU A 241 -10.41 14.18 4.86
CA LEU A 241 -11.28 13.65 5.92
C LEU A 241 -10.87 12.22 6.34
N GLY A 242 -10.57 11.36 5.36
CA GLY A 242 -10.12 10.01 5.65
C GLY A 242 -8.78 9.97 6.39
N GLU A 243 -7.85 10.84 6.02
CA GLU A 243 -6.60 11.06 6.75
C GLU A 243 -6.87 11.48 8.19
N GLU A 244 -7.75 12.47 8.42
CA GLU A 244 -8.13 12.92 9.74
C GLU A 244 -8.71 11.76 10.57
N LEU A 245 -9.66 11.00 10.03
CA LEU A 245 -10.27 9.87 10.71
C LEU A 245 -9.26 8.75 11.01
N GLN A 246 -8.38 8.44 10.07
CA GLN A 246 -7.37 7.41 10.26
C GLN A 246 -6.28 7.79 11.28
N ARG A 247 -6.05 9.07 11.52
CA ARG A 247 -5.10 9.52 12.56
C ARG A 247 -5.63 9.29 13.99
N TRP A 248 -6.94 9.16 14.19
CA TRP A 248 -7.51 8.90 15.51
C TRP A 248 -7.25 7.48 15.98
N THR A 249 -6.67 7.36 17.17
CA THR A 249 -6.33 6.06 17.78
C THR A 249 -7.57 5.25 18.16
N SER A 250 -8.69 5.92 18.40
CA SER A 250 -9.98 5.28 18.67
C SER A 250 -10.65 4.65 17.45
N ILE A 251 -10.22 5.01 16.23
CA ILE A 251 -10.74 4.46 14.97
C ILE A 251 -9.75 3.44 14.44
N LEU A 252 -10.09 2.16 14.46
CA LEU A 252 -9.23 1.10 13.95
C LEU A 252 -9.17 1.12 12.42
N ASP A 253 -10.31 1.22 11.78
CA ASP A 253 -10.43 1.21 10.31
C ASP A 253 -11.62 2.06 9.88
N CYS A 254 -11.57 2.66 8.68
CA CYS A 254 -12.68 3.40 8.12
C CYS A 254 -12.72 3.32 6.59
N VAL A 255 -13.93 3.42 6.05
CA VAL A 255 -14.20 3.50 4.61
C VAL A 255 -15.11 4.69 4.35
N LEU A 256 -14.77 5.48 3.35
CA LEU A 256 -15.59 6.56 2.86
C LEU A 256 -16.05 6.21 1.43
N ARG A 257 -17.33 6.40 1.16
CA ARG A 257 -17.93 6.13 -0.16
C ARG A 257 -18.66 7.36 -0.66
N LYS A 258 -18.52 7.67 -1.93
CA LYS A 258 -19.44 8.58 -2.62
C LYS A 258 -20.68 7.81 -3.03
N SER A 259 -21.86 8.35 -2.76
CA SER A 259 -23.13 7.84 -3.25
C SER A 259 -23.93 8.96 -3.90
N GLU A 260 -25.01 8.63 -4.58
CA GLU A 260 -25.94 9.62 -5.14
C GLU A 260 -26.58 10.53 -4.06
N TYR A 261 -26.62 10.07 -2.80
CA TYR A 261 -27.16 10.82 -1.66
C TYR A 261 -26.10 11.61 -0.89
N GLY A 262 -24.84 11.52 -1.29
CA GLY A 262 -23.72 12.20 -0.64
C GLY A 262 -22.67 11.24 -0.06
N LEU A 263 -21.93 11.72 0.94
CA LEU A 263 -20.85 10.94 1.57
C LEU A 263 -21.41 9.90 2.53
N GLU A 264 -20.98 8.66 2.39
CA GLU A 264 -21.20 7.58 3.34
C GLU A 264 -19.89 7.25 4.07
N ILE A 265 -19.97 7.06 5.39
CA ILE A 265 -18.82 6.75 6.25
C ILE A 265 -19.14 5.46 7.02
N GLU A 266 -18.23 4.50 6.95
CA GLU A 266 -18.27 3.29 7.77
C GLU A 266 -16.98 3.21 8.60
N MET A 267 -17.09 3.01 9.92
CA MET A 267 -15.95 2.96 10.83
C MET A 267 -16.04 1.78 11.78
N VAL A 268 -14.87 1.23 12.11
CA VAL A 268 -14.66 0.30 13.23
C VAL A 268 -13.89 1.03 14.32
N VAL A 269 -14.47 1.09 15.51
CA VAL A 269 -13.96 1.88 16.63
C VAL A 269 -13.73 1.02 17.86
N PHE A 270 -12.75 1.38 18.69
CA PHE A 270 -12.56 0.73 19.99
C PHE A 270 -13.65 1.16 20.96
N LYS A 271 -14.25 0.18 21.65
CA LYS A 271 -15.38 0.40 22.55
C LYS A 271 -14.98 1.32 23.72
N GLY A 272 -15.80 2.34 23.95
CA GLY A 272 -15.60 3.29 25.08
C GLY A 272 -14.60 4.41 24.80
N GLU A 273 -13.97 4.41 23.64
CA GLU A 273 -13.05 5.46 23.24
C GLU A 273 -13.79 6.71 22.74
N LYS A 274 -13.18 7.89 22.96
CA LYS A 274 -13.72 9.16 22.47
C LYS A 274 -13.50 9.28 20.97
N LEU A 275 -14.58 9.59 20.23
CA LEU A 275 -14.52 9.85 18.80
C LEU A 275 -14.26 11.34 18.51
N PRO A 276 -13.69 11.66 17.33
CA PRO A 276 -13.61 13.03 16.85
C PRO A 276 -15.00 13.61 16.60
N LYS A 277 -15.07 14.93 16.41
CA LYS A 277 -16.28 15.55 15.86
C LYS A 277 -16.44 15.06 14.40
N LEU A 278 -17.43 14.23 14.17
CA LEU A 278 -17.66 13.66 12.85
C LEU A 278 -18.32 14.68 11.91
N PRO A 279 -17.99 14.65 10.62
CA PRO A 279 -18.63 15.50 9.62
C PRO A 279 -20.07 15.08 9.39
N HIS A 280 -20.84 15.95 8.77
CA HIS A 280 -22.16 15.57 8.27
C HIS A 280 -22.00 14.62 7.09
N ALA A 281 -22.64 13.45 7.17
CA ALA A 281 -22.63 12.43 6.14
C ALA A 281 -24.05 11.95 5.85
N ALA A 282 -24.33 11.57 4.61
CA ALA A 282 -25.64 11.05 4.21
C ALA A 282 -25.95 9.71 4.91
N LYS A 283 -24.91 8.92 5.16
CA LYS A 283 -25.00 7.66 5.90
C LYS A 283 -23.77 7.48 6.76
N MET A 284 -23.96 7.12 8.04
CA MET A 284 -22.88 6.82 8.96
C MET A 284 -23.11 5.50 9.66
N ILE A 285 -22.16 4.59 9.56
CA ILE A 285 -22.16 3.28 10.23
C ILE A 285 -20.96 3.24 11.17
N ILE A 286 -21.21 3.13 12.45
CA ILE A 286 -20.17 3.00 13.48
C ILE A 286 -20.33 1.64 14.14
N ARG A 287 -19.31 0.79 14.04
CA ARG A 287 -19.27 -0.53 14.68
C ARG A 287 -18.21 -0.56 15.76
N ASN A 288 -18.52 -1.15 16.90
CA ASN A 288 -17.50 -1.45 17.87
C ASN A 288 -16.63 -2.60 17.40
N PHE A 289 -15.33 -2.47 17.60
CA PHE A 289 -14.37 -3.53 17.28
C PHE A 289 -14.70 -4.81 18.08
N ASP A 290 -14.90 -5.89 17.35
CA ASP A 290 -15.03 -7.25 17.91
C ASP A 290 -13.77 -8.05 17.53
N PRO A 291 -12.90 -8.38 18.51
CA PRO A 291 -11.66 -9.07 18.24
C PRO A 291 -11.85 -10.48 17.65
N GLU A 292 -13.00 -11.10 17.86
CA GLU A 292 -13.25 -12.47 17.40
C GLU A 292 -13.71 -12.53 15.95
N THR A 293 -14.28 -11.46 15.41
CA THR A 293 -14.87 -11.47 14.07
C THR A 293 -14.34 -10.40 13.14
N GLU A 294 -13.83 -9.28 13.66
CA GLU A 294 -13.50 -8.12 12.83
C GLU A 294 -12.29 -8.37 11.95
N LYS A 295 -12.49 -8.13 10.67
CA LYS A 295 -11.46 -8.15 9.63
C LYS A 295 -11.18 -6.74 9.14
N PRO A 296 -9.98 -6.46 8.60
CA PRO A 296 -9.77 -5.24 7.85
C PRO A 296 -10.85 -5.08 6.79
N MET A 297 -11.38 -3.88 6.68
CA MET A 297 -12.36 -3.59 5.64
C MET A 297 -11.76 -3.91 4.27
N PRO A 298 -12.50 -4.57 3.36
CA PRO A 298 -11.95 -5.00 2.09
C PRO A 298 -11.46 -3.81 1.29
N TYR A 299 -10.27 -3.97 0.76
CA TYR A 299 -9.69 -3.14 -0.25
C TYR A 299 -9.73 -3.96 -1.54
N ASP A 300 -10.71 -3.69 -2.40
CA ASP A 300 -10.80 -4.36 -3.70
C ASP A 300 -10.26 -3.43 -4.80
N PRO A 301 -9.08 -3.74 -5.35
CA PRO A 301 -8.56 -3.01 -6.50
C PRO A 301 -9.35 -3.28 -7.80
N ALA A 302 -10.21 -4.32 -7.83
CA ALA A 302 -10.97 -4.70 -9.02
C ALA A 302 -12.26 -3.90 -9.20
N GLU A 303 -12.82 -3.31 -8.14
CA GLU A 303 -14.06 -2.51 -8.21
C GLU A 303 -13.86 -1.04 -8.59
N GLY A 304 -12.64 -0.59 -8.67
CA GLY A 304 -12.28 0.77 -9.05
C GLY A 304 -10.80 1.00 -8.84
N ILE A 305 -10.26 1.99 -9.53
CA ILE A 305 -8.92 2.49 -9.27
C ILE A 305 -8.84 2.84 -7.79
N PRO A 306 -7.96 2.21 -7.01
CA PRO A 306 -7.94 2.40 -5.57
C PRO A 306 -7.65 3.85 -5.22
N GLN A 307 -8.61 4.53 -4.70
CA GLN A 307 -8.41 5.84 -4.07
C GLN A 307 -8.05 5.58 -2.61
N ARG A 308 -6.85 5.80 -2.23
CA ARG A 308 -5.96 4.95 -1.45
C ARG A 308 -5.63 5.37 -0.03
N ASN A 309 -6.14 6.47 0.43
CA ASN A 309 -5.95 6.92 1.83
C ASN A 309 -7.22 6.78 2.63
N VAL A 310 -8.25 6.47 1.91
CA VAL A 310 -9.57 6.21 2.39
C VAL A 310 -10.06 5.13 1.45
N LYS A 311 -10.58 4.05 1.97
CA LYS A 311 -11.27 3.06 1.15
C LYS A 311 -12.51 3.74 0.55
N ILE A 312 -12.32 4.53 -0.50
CA ILE A 312 -13.42 5.09 -1.27
C ILE A 312 -13.80 4.01 -2.27
N LEU A 313 -14.86 3.31 -1.97
CA LEU A 313 -15.47 2.40 -2.92
C LEU A 313 -16.24 3.28 -3.91
N GLY A 314 -15.74 3.37 -5.14
CA GLY A 314 -16.47 3.97 -6.25
C GLY A 314 -17.72 3.17 -6.59
N HIS A 315 -18.63 3.79 -7.34
CA HIS A 315 -19.89 3.21 -7.84
C HIS A 315 -19.72 1.89 -8.55
#